data_89fa93afc242fd47db195e296f1f5b54
#
_entry.id   89fa93afc242fd47db195e296f1f5b54
#
_cell.length_a   1.000
_cell.length_b   1.000
_cell.length_c   1.000
_cell.angle_alpha   90.00
_cell.angle_beta   90.00
_cell.angle_gamma   90.00
#
_symmetry.space_group_name_H-M   'P 1'
#
loop_
_entity.id
_entity.type
_entity.pdbx_description
1 polymer ?
#
loop_
_entity_poly.entity_id
_entity_poly.type
_entity_poly.pdbx_seq_one_letter_code
_entity_poly.pdbx_strand_id
1 'polypeptide(L)'
;MNKLNELIHTLCPNGVEYKPLGKLGKFYGGLSGKSKDDFTDGNAKFITYKNVYSNPALQIDVEDSVKIADGEKQRTLQYGDVIFTGSSETPDECGISSVVTKKTEEKLYLNSFCFFFRFDDLKIILPDFAKHLFRSSNLRYQIGKTASGVTRFNVSKKLMENVIIPLPPLEVQSEIVRILDNFTELTAELTAELTARRQQYEYYNNILLSFDNAKYQTLEELCDIVDYRGKTPRKVEKGIFLVTAKNIRKGFIDYDKSKEYISPEDYDEVMHRGFPKIGDVLITTEAPCGNVAQIDNENVALAQRVIKYRPKTDTLNSTFLKYVLLGKEFQDKLERAATGGTVKGIKGSKLHQLTIPVPSIEEQERIVAILDRFDAHCNDISAGLPAEIEARQKQYEYYRDKLLTFKPLP
;
A
#
# COMPACT_ATOMS: atom_id res chain seq x y z
N MET A 1 -6.65 -5.13 29.00
CA MET A 1 -5.35 -4.94 29.72
C MET A 1 -5.39 -5.49 31.14
N ASN A 2 -6.36 -5.15 32.00
CA ASN A 2 -6.41 -5.67 33.37
C ASN A 2 -6.47 -7.20 33.43
N LYS A 3 -7.38 -7.83 32.67
CA LYS A 3 -7.53 -9.29 32.63
C LYS A 3 -6.24 -10.02 32.20
N LEU A 4 -5.51 -9.50 31.19
CA LEU A 4 -4.25 -10.10 30.76
C LEU A 4 -3.18 -10.03 31.85
N ASN A 5 -3.07 -8.87 32.53
CA ASN A 5 -2.12 -8.73 33.66
C ASN A 5 -2.43 -9.69 34.80
N GLU A 6 -3.70 -9.89 35.14
CA GLU A 6 -4.15 -10.87 36.13
C GLU A 6 -3.78 -12.30 35.72
N LEU A 7 -4.02 -12.67 34.44
CA LEU A 7 -3.65 -13.99 33.92
C LEU A 7 -2.12 -14.22 33.97
N ILE A 8 -1.32 -13.23 33.55
CA ILE A 8 0.15 -13.33 33.60
C ILE A 8 0.62 -13.45 35.03
N HIS A 9 0.08 -12.64 35.96
CA HIS A 9 0.47 -12.68 37.36
C HIS A 9 0.11 -14.03 38.00
N THR A 10 -1.03 -14.61 37.62
CA THR A 10 -1.53 -15.86 38.21
C THR A 10 -0.87 -17.11 37.60
N LEU A 11 -0.74 -17.15 36.28
CA LEU A 11 -0.29 -18.33 35.53
C LEU A 11 1.20 -18.33 35.21
N CYS A 12 1.83 -17.15 35.19
CA CYS A 12 3.24 -16.96 34.86
C CYS A 12 4.01 -16.13 35.91
N PRO A 13 3.84 -16.35 37.24
CA PRO A 13 4.42 -15.48 38.24
C PRO A 13 5.97 -15.44 38.19
N ASN A 14 6.58 -16.52 37.71
CA ASN A 14 8.04 -16.65 37.60
C ASN A 14 8.57 -16.35 36.18
N GLY A 15 7.69 -16.14 35.21
CA GLY A 15 8.02 -15.94 33.81
C GLY A 15 7.44 -17.01 32.91
N VAL A 16 7.85 -17.01 31.64
CA VAL A 16 7.35 -17.88 30.57
C VAL A 16 8.50 -18.75 30.04
N GLU A 17 8.20 -19.98 29.68
CA GLU A 17 9.15 -20.89 29.07
C GLU A 17 9.47 -20.43 27.63
N TYR A 18 10.76 -20.49 27.26
CA TYR A 18 11.24 -20.18 25.91
C TYR A 18 11.89 -21.44 25.34
N LYS A 19 11.50 -21.82 24.11
CA LYS A 19 12.06 -23.00 23.43
C LYS A 19 12.46 -22.71 21.99
N PRO A 20 13.56 -23.30 21.49
CA PRO A 20 13.91 -23.25 20.08
C PRO A 20 12.95 -24.10 19.25
N LEU A 21 12.63 -23.65 18.03
CA LEU A 21 11.70 -24.33 17.12
C LEU A 21 12.10 -25.77 16.86
N GLY A 22 13.39 -26.08 16.73
CA GLY A 22 13.86 -27.45 16.50
C GLY A 22 13.50 -28.46 17.60
N LYS A 23 13.08 -28.01 18.80
CA LYS A 23 12.55 -28.85 19.88
C LYS A 23 11.02 -28.96 19.90
N LEU A 24 10.34 -28.17 19.04
CA LEU A 24 8.88 -28.05 19.06
C LEU A 24 8.23 -28.67 17.82
N GLY A 25 9.00 -29.01 16.80
CA GLY A 25 8.47 -29.54 15.55
C GLY A 25 9.50 -29.62 14.43
N LYS A 26 9.01 -29.68 13.18
CA LYS A 26 9.85 -29.92 12.02
C LYS A 26 9.54 -28.98 10.85
N PHE A 27 10.58 -28.65 10.10
CA PHE A 27 10.48 -27.87 8.86
C PHE A 27 10.29 -28.77 7.64
N TYR A 28 9.38 -28.36 6.75
CA TYR A 28 9.08 -29.02 5.50
C TYR A 28 9.13 -28.04 4.33
N GLY A 29 9.49 -28.52 3.13
CA GLY A 29 9.41 -27.73 1.90
C GLY A 29 8.01 -27.72 1.31
N GLY A 30 7.75 -26.78 0.41
CA GLY A 30 6.60 -26.78 -0.48
C GLY A 30 6.74 -27.81 -1.60
N LEU A 31 5.95 -27.67 -2.66
CA LEU A 31 5.95 -28.53 -3.85
C LEU A 31 7.35 -28.70 -4.44
N SER A 32 7.63 -29.88 -4.96
CA SER A 32 8.88 -30.19 -5.67
C SER A 32 8.57 -30.83 -7.02
N GLY A 33 9.48 -30.65 -8.00
CA GLY A 33 9.40 -31.30 -9.31
C GLY A 33 8.23 -30.81 -10.20
N LYS A 34 7.67 -29.62 -9.95
CA LYS A 34 6.61 -29.02 -10.76
C LYS A 34 7.15 -28.05 -11.79
N SER A 35 6.62 -28.11 -13.00
CA SER A 35 6.85 -27.20 -14.10
C SER A 35 5.79 -26.10 -14.17
N LYS A 36 5.95 -25.11 -15.04
CA LYS A 36 4.96 -24.04 -15.24
C LYS A 36 3.60 -24.61 -15.69
N ASP A 37 3.60 -25.66 -16.51
CA ASP A 37 2.39 -26.26 -17.08
C ASP A 37 1.55 -27.00 -16.03
N ASP A 38 2.17 -27.41 -14.91
CA ASP A 38 1.46 -28.04 -13.80
C ASP A 38 0.53 -27.07 -13.03
N PHE A 39 0.70 -25.76 -13.23
CA PHE A 39 -0.13 -24.71 -12.60
C PHE A 39 -1.24 -24.20 -13.53
N THR A 40 -1.50 -24.89 -14.64
CA THR A 40 -2.61 -24.61 -15.53
C THR A 40 -3.63 -25.74 -15.42
N ASP A 41 -4.89 -25.42 -15.13
CA ASP A 41 -5.99 -26.37 -14.96
C ASP A 41 -5.65 -27.54 -13.99
N GLY A 42 -5.16 -27.20 -12.81
CA GLY A 42 -4.80 -28.17 -11.77
C GLY A 42 -6.01 -28.87 -11.16
N ASN A 43 -5.76 -30.01 -10.52
CA ASN A 43 -6.77 -30.83 -9.81
C ASN A 43 -6.71 -30.67 -8.28
N ALA A 44 -5.84 -29.80 -7.77
CA ALA A 44 -5.69 -29.55 -6.34
C ALA A 44 -5.40 -28.07 -6.04
N LYS A 45 -5.87 -27.59 -4.88
CA LYS A 45 -5.64 -26.19 -4.43
C LYS A 45 -4.18 -25.92 -4.13
N PHE A 46 -3.74 -24.73 -4.46
CA PHE A 46 -2.34 -24.31 -4.39
C PHE A 46 -2.20 -22.94 -3.72
N ILE A 47 -1.34 -22.87 -2.72
CA ILE A 47 -1.03 -21.65 -1.97
C ILE A 47 0.17 -20.94 -2.60
N THR A 48 -0.07 -19.74 -3.10
CA THR A 48 0.94 -18.91 -3.75
C THR A 48 1.85 -18.20 -2.75
N TYR A 49 3.04 -17.78 -3.21
CA TYR A 49 3.94 -16.93 -2.44
C TYR A 49 3.26 -15.63 -1.96
N LYS A 50 2.47 -14.99 -2.84
CA LYS A 50 1.75 -13.75 -2.53
C LYS A 50 0.75 -13.94 -1.38
N ASN A 51 0.04 -15.06 -1.35
CA ASN A 51 -0.88 -15.38 -0.26
C ASN A 51 -0.15 -15.42 1.09
N VAL A 52 0.98 -16.14 1.16
CA VAL A 52 1.82 -16.24 2.37
C VAL A 52 2.37 -14.87 2.79
N TYR A 53 2.88 -14.10 1.84
CA TYR A 53 3.48 -12.79 2.09
C TYR A 53 2.47 -11.79 2.66
N SER A 54 1.28 -11.71 2.04
CA SER A 54 0.28 -10.69 2.34
C SER A 54 -0.59 -10.99 3.56
N ASN A 55 -0.78 -12.26 3.93
CA ASN A 55 -1.78 -12.66 4.93
C ASN A 55 -1.14 -13.30 6.16
N PRO A 56 -1.24 -12.69 7.36
CA PRO A 56 -0.81 -13.33 8.61
C PRO A 56 -1.58 -14.62 8.92
N ALA A 57 -2.89 -14.64 8.69
CA ALA A 57 -3.72 -15.83 8.63
C ALA A 57 -3.89 -16.26 7.18
N LEU A 58 -3.50 -17.49 6.85
CA LEU A 58 -3.53 -18.01 5.49
C LEU A 58 -4.93 -17.97 4.89
N GLN A 59 -5.07 -17.41 3.68
CA GLN A 59 -6.30 -17.55 2.91
C GLN A 59 -6.32 -18.94 2.28
N ILE A 60 -7.24 -19.79 2.75
CA ILE A 60 -7.37 -21.17 2.29
C ILE A 60 -8.39 -21.34 1.16
N ASP A 61 -9.29 -20.38 1.04
CA ASP A 61 -10.25 -20.33 -0.07
C ASP A 61 -9.59 -19.62 -1.26
N VAL A 62 -8.95 -20.41 -2.12
CA VAL A 62 -8.13 -19.96 -3.26
C VAL A 62 -8.60 -20.65 -4.54
N GLU A 63 -8.45 -19.93 -5.65
CA GLU A 63 -8.74 -20.45 -7.01
C GLU A 63 -7.47 -21.03 -7.67
N ASP A 64 -6.29 -20.60 -7.20
CA ASP A 64 -5.01 -21.12 -7.71
C ASP A 64 -4.95 -22.64 -7.55
N SER A 65 -4.53 -23.34 -8.60
CA SER A 65 -4.50 -24.80 -8.64
C SER A 65 -3.19 -25.36 -9.18
N VAL A 66 -2.94 -26.64 -8.89
CA VAL A 66 -1.77 -27.39 -9.35
C VAL A 66 -2.17 -28.82 -9.73
N LYS A 67 -1.54 -29.38 -10.75
CA LYS A 67 -1.69 -30.78 -11.12
C LYS A 67 -0.87 -31.68 -10.19
N ILE A 68 -1.56 -32.61 -9.53
CA ILE A 68 -0.94 -33.65 -8.71
C ILE A 68 -1.31 -34.99 -9.34
N ALA A 69 -0.27 -35.74 -9.74
CA ALA A 69 -0.45 -37.05 -10.35
C ALA A 69 -0.87 -38.10 -9.30
N ASP A 70 -1.55 -39.16 -9.76
CA ASP A 70 -1.94 -40.26 -8.90
C ASP A 70 -0.68 -40.95 -8.33
N GLY A 71 -0.65 -41.12 -7.00
CA GLY A 71 0.49 -41.68 -6.29
C GLY A 71 1.65 -40.71 -6.04
N GLU A 72 1.59 -39.48 -6.50
CA GLU A 72 2.59 -38.44 -6.26
C GLU A 72 2.68 -38.08 -4.77
N LYS A 73 3.87 -38.22 -4.19
CA LYS A 73 4.11 -37.94 -2.77
C LYS A 73 4.50 -36.47 -2.58
N GLN A 74 3.50 -35.60 -2.44
CA GLN A 74 3.66 -34.20 -2.05
C GLN A 74 3.08 -33.96 -0.63
N ARG A 75 3.66 -32.99 0.09
CA ARG A 75 3.15 -32.62 1.42
C ARG A 75 2.05 -31.60 1.31
N THR A 76 1.01 -31.78 2.10
CA THR A 76 -0.11 -30.84 2.25
C THR A 76 0.04 -30.05 3.54
N LEU A 77 -0.49 -28.82 3.52
CA LEU A 77 -0.62 -27.99 4.70
C LEU A 77 -1.71 -28.55 5.62
N GLN A 78 -1.53 -28.32 6.92
CA GLN A 78 -2.47 -28.71 7.98
C GLN A 78 -2.76 -27.52 8.90
N TYR A 79 -3.87 -27.59 9.61
CA TYR A 79 -4.21 -26.62 10.65
C TYR A 79 -3.06 -26.48 11.66
N GLY A 80 -2.65 -25.25 11.94
CA GLY A 80 -1.53 -24.93 12.84
C GLY A 80 -0.17 -24.86 12.16
N ASP A 81 -0.03 -25.22 10.87
CA ASP A 81 1.25 -25.03 10.17
C ASP A 81 1.61 -23.54 10.06
N VAL A 82 2.85 -23.20 10.39
CA VAL A 82 3.43 -21.88 10.20
C VAL A 82 4.26 -21.86 8.94
N ILE A 83 3.83 -21.08 7.96
CA ILE A 83 4.44 -21.02 6.64
C ILE A 83 5.35 -19.81 6.58
N PHE A 84 6.46 -19.92 5.86
CA PHE A 84 7.44 -18.85 5.67
C PHE A 84 7.79 -18.68 4.19
N THR A 85 7.98 -17.44 3.75
CA THR A 85 8.63 -17.16 2.46
C THR A 85 10.08 -17.60 2.52
N GLY A 86 10.54 -18.36 1.51
CA GLY A 86 11.90 -18.94 1.51
C GLY A 86 12.98 -17.96 1.09
N SER A 87 12.63 -16.94 0.29
CA SER A 87 13.59 -15.96 -0.21
C SER A 87 12.95 -14.61 -0.50
N SER A 88 13.75 -13.54 -0.48
CA SER A 88 13.35 -12.17 -0.86
C SER A 88 14.55 -11.40 -1.44
N GLU A 89 14.27 -10.23 -2.03
CA GLU A 89 15.28 -9.28 -2.50
C GLU A 89 15.93 -8.51 -1.33
N THR A 90 15.26 -8.42 -0.19
CA THR A 90 15.77 -7.78 1.02
C THR A 90 15.82 -8.77 2.19
N PRO A 91 16.80 -8.66 3.13
CA PRO A 91 16.87 -9.53 4.30
C PRO A 91 15.65 -9.37 5.23
N ASP A 92 15.12 -8.17 5.33
CA ASP A 92 13.99 -7.85 6.23
C ASP A 92 12.67 -8.48 5.78
N GLU A 93 12.51 -8.78 4.49
CA GLU A 93 11.35 -9.45 3.92
C GLU A 93 11.49 -10.97 3.85
N CYS A 94 12.68 -11.52 4.13
CA CYS A 94 12.87 -12.95 4.18
C CYS A 94 12.10 -13.59 5.35
N GLY A 95 11.53 -14.77 5.11
CA GLY A 95 10.83 -15.51 6.13
C GLY A 95 9.59 -14.81 6.68
N ILE A 96 8.90 -14.01 5.87
CA ILE A 96 7.57 -13.49 6.23
C ILE A 96 6.65 -14.67 6.44
N SER A 97 5.91 -14.65 7.56
CA SER A 97 5.11 -15.80 7.99
C SER A 97 3.62 -15.65 7.69
N SER A 98 2.98 -16.79 7.51
CA SER A 98 1.53 -16.96 7.47
C SER A 98 1.17 -18.23 8.23
N VAL A 99 0.01 -18.30 8.87
CA VAL A 99 -0.39 -19.47 9.67
C VAL A 99 -1.71 -20.02 9.18
N VAL A 100 -1.83 -21.36 9.12
CA VAL A 100 -3.10 -22.04 8.81
C VAL A 100 -3.98 -22.00 10.07
N THR A 101 -4.82 -20.99 10.17
CA THR A 101 -5.70 -20.76 11.34
C THR A 101 -7.10 -21.37 11.18
N LYS A 102 -7.42 -21.89 10.00
CA LYS A 102 -8.72 -22.54 9.71
C LYS A 102 -8.50 -23.99 9.31
N LYS A 103 -9.39 -24.87 9.77
CA LYS A 103 -9.43 -26.25 9.33
C LYS A 103 -10.06 -26.35 7.94
N THR A 104 -9.59 -27.29 7.13
CA THR A 104 -10.15 -27.63 5.82
C THR A 104 -10.03 -29.11 5.56
N GLU A 105 -10.99 -29.67 4.87
CA GLU A 105 -10.95 -31.06 4.37
C GLU A 105 -10.18 -31.15 3.05
N GLU A 106 -9.95 -30.01 2.39
CA GLU A 106 -9.27 -29.96 1.11
C GLU A 106 -7.75 -30.05 1.26
N LYS A 107 -7.13 -30.74 0.32
CA LYS A 107 -5.67 -30.80 0.25
C LYS A 107 -5.10 -29.51 -0.28
N LEU A 108 -4.37 -28.77 0.56
CA LEU A 108 -3.68 -27.53 0.20
C LEU A 108 -2.20 -27.80 -0.02
N TYR A 109 -1.71 -27.46 -1.21
CA TYR A 109 -0.29 -27.58 -1.56
C TYR A 109 0.39 -26.23 -1.52
N LEU A 110 1.68 -26.19 -1.12
CA LEU A 110 2.41 -24.94 -0.89
C LEU A 110 3.39 -24.70 -2.04
N ASN A 111 3.53 -23.46 -2.44
CA ASN A 111 4.54 -22.98 -3.39
C ASN A 111 5.97 -23.44 -3.02
N SER A 112 6.78 -23.82 -4.01
CA SER A 112 8.16 -24.28 -3.83
C SER A 112 9.13 -23.22 -3.29
N PHE A 113 8.78 -21.92 -3.43
CA PHE A 113 9.55 -20.80 -2.85
C PHE A 113 9.21 -20.54 -1.39
N CYS A 114 8.29 -21.30 -0.82
CA CYS A 114 7.90 -21.25 0.59
C CYS A 114 8.23 -22.58 1.27
N PHE A 115 8.30 -22.55 2.59
CA PHE A 115 8.43 -23.72 3.43
C PHE A 115 7.56 -23.55 4.66
N PHE A 116 7.29 -24.60 5.42
CA PHE A 116 6.47 -24.52 6.61
C PHE A 116 7.08 -25.28 7.77
N PHE A 117 6.72 -24.84 8.97
CA PHE A 117 6.99 -25.48 10.23
C PHE A 117 5.71 -26.10 10.79
N ARG A 118 5.79 -27.35 11.22
CA ARG A 118 4.69 -28.07 11.85
C ARG A 118 5.09 -28.41 13.25
N PHE A 119 4.27 -27.98 14.21
CA PHE A 119 4.43 -28.34 15.61
C PHE A 119 4.13 -29.83 15.82
N ASP A 120 4.90 -30.51 16.65
CA ASP A 120 4.65 -31.90 17.05
C ASP A 120 3.42 -32.00 17.96
N ASP A 121 3.15 -30.94 18.75
CA ASP A 121 1.97 -30.81 19.61
C ASP A 121 1.36 -29.42 19.51
N LEU A 122 0.11 -29.35 19.04
CA LEU A 122 -0.66 -28.10 18.97
C LEU A 122 -1.30 -27.69 20.30
N LYS A 123 -1.19 -28.53 21.37
CA LYS A 123 -1.73 -28.17 22.68
C LYS A 123 -0.91 -27.11 23.41
N ILE A 124 0.27 -26.76 22.89
CA ILE A 124 1.16 -25.78 23.50
C ILE A 124 1.02 -24.39 22.88
N ILE A 125 0.42 -24.29 21.69
CA ILE A 125 0.34 -23.03 20.95
C ILE A 125 -0.96 -22.93 20.15
N LEU A 126 -1.65 -21.80 20.25
CA LEU A 126 -2.80 -21.49 19.43
C LEU A 126 -2.33 -20.98 18.07
N PRO A 127 -2.87 -21.47 16.94
CA PRO A 127 -2.53 -20.96 15.60
C PRO A 127 -2.75 -19.44 15.46
N ASP A 128 -3.82 -18.90 16.06
CA ASP A 128 -4.07 -17.46 16.07
C ASP A 128 -3.07 -16.67 16.92
N PHE A 129 -2.50 -17.25 17.96
CA PHE A 129 -1.39 -16.66 18.68
C PHE A 129 -0.10 -16.69 17.83
N ALA A 130 0.17 -17.81 17.17
CA ALA A 130 1.32 -17.99 16.30
C ALA A 130 1.33 -16.97 15.15
N LYS A 131 0.16 -16.62 14.54
CA LYS A 131 0.07 -15.64 13.45
C LYS A 131 0.60 -14.25 13.86
N HIS A 132 0.35 -13.84 15.10
CA HIS A 132 0.88 -12.58 15.65
C HIS A 132 2.34 -12.73 16.09
N LEU A 133 2.67 -13.85 16.76
CA LEU A 133 3.99 -14.10 17.31
C LEU A 133 5.08 -14.07 16.24
N PHE A 134 4.92 -14.83 15.14
CA PHE A 134 5.92 -14.92 14.08
C PHE A 134 6.06 -13.63 13.26
N ARG A 135 5.15 -12.68 13.41
CA ARG A 135 5.24 -11.34 12.83
C ARG A 135 5.69 -10.26 13.81
N SER A 136 5.95 -10.59 15.10
CA SER A 136 6.50 -9.66 16.07
C SER A 136 7.94 -9.25 15.72
N SER A 137 8.35 -8.04 16.11
CA SER A 137 9.66 -7.49 15.79
C SER A 137 10.80 -8.38 16.28
N ASN A 138 10.66 -8.98 17.46
CA ASN A 138 11.66 -9.92 18.00
C ASN A 138 11.82 -11.15 17.10
N LEU A 139 10.71 -11.81 16.73
CA LEU A 139 10.78 -13.00 15.88
C LEU A 139 11.24 -12.65 14.46
N ARG A 140 10.78 -11.52 13.91
CA ARG A 140 11.26 -11.04 12.60
C ARG A 140 12.76 -10.81 12.60
N TYR A 141 13.31 -10.22 13.66
CA TYR A 141 14.75 -10.06 13.81
C TYR A 141 15.50 -11.40 13.89
N GLN A 142 15.03 -12.36 14.69
CA GLN A 142 15.63 -13.69 14.79
C GLN A 142 15.59 -14.41 13.44
N ILE A 143 14.44 -14.41 12.76
CA ILE A 143 14.24 -15.03 11.45
C ILE A 143 15.13 -14.37 10.38
N GLY A 144 15.21 -13.05 10.33
CA GLY A 144 16.09 -12.31 9.44
C GLY A 144 17.55 -12.72 9.55
N LYS A 145 18.03 -13.02 10.75
CA LYS A 145 19.40 -13.53 10.97
C LYS A 145 19.66 -14.94 10.41
N THR A 146 18.63 -15.68 10.07
CA THR A 146 18.76 -16.99 9.42
C THR A 146 18.88 -16.88 7.89
N ALA A 147 18.67 -15.69 7.33
CA ALA A 147 18.78 -15.43 5.92
C ALA A 147 20.22 -15.06 5.52
N SER A 148 20.63 -15.49 4.34
CA SER A 148 21.93 -15.17 3.74
C SER A 148 21.80 -14.96 2.24
N GLY A 149 22.66 -14.11 1.67
CA GLY A 149 22.69 -13.77 0.24
C GLY A 149 23.23 -12.37 0.00
N VAL A 150 23.33 -11.96 -1.27
CA VAL A 150 23.81 -10.62 -1.68
C VAL A 150 22.72 -9.88 -2.44
N THR A 151 22.25 -10.45 -3.57
CA THR A 151 21.17 -9.88 -4.38
C THR A 151 19.81 -10.54 -4.11
N ARG A 152 19.84 -11.75 -3.63
CA ARG A 152 18.67 -12.52 -3.20
C ARG A 152 19.02 -13.24 -1.90
N PHE A 153 18.24 -12.99 -0.88
CA PHE A 153 18.41 -13.57 0.44
C PHE A 153 17.56 -14.83 0.57
N ASN A 154 18.14 -15.89 1.14
CA ASN A 154 17.46 -17.17 1.33
C ASN A 154 17.52 -17.57 2.81
N VAL A 155 16.38 -18.01 3.34
CA VAL A 155 16.25 -18.49 4.72
C VAL A 155 16.80 -19.90 4.86
N SER A 156 17.66 -20.12 5.87
CA SER A 156 18.16 -21.45 6.21
C SER A 156 17.23 -22.15 7.20
N LYS A 157 16.56 -23.22 6.75
CA LYS A 157 15.71 -24.05 7.65
C LYS A 157 16.49 -24.61 8.85
N LYS A 158 17.77 -24.95 8.68
CA LYS A 158 18.64 -25.42 9.76
C LYS A 158 18.90 -24.36 10.81
N LEU A 159 19.11 -23.10 10.41
CA LEU A 159 19.26 -21.98 11.34
C LEU A 159 17.93 -21.60 12.00
N MET A 160 16.81 -21.77 11.29
CA MET A 160 15.47 -21.56 11.84
C MET A 160 15.15 -22.47 13.04
N GLU A 161 15.77 -23.66 13.13
CA GLU A 161 15.62 -24.54 14.29
C GLU A 161 16.08 -23.88 15.60
N ASN A 162 16.98 -22.89 15.54
CA ASN A 162 17.49 -22.14 16.69
C ASN A 162 16.65 -20.90 17.04
N VAL A 163 15.65 -20.55 16.25
CA VAL A 163 14.72 -19.44 16.56
C VAL A 163 13.96 -19.80 17.83
N ILE A 164 14.01 -18.91 18.82
CA ILE A 164 13.46 -19.15 20.16
C ILE A 164 12.11 -18.42 20.28
N ILE A 165 11.08 -19.15 20.71
CA ILE A 165 9.74 -18.61 20.92
C ILE A 165 9.27 -18.75 22.36
N PRO A 166 8.49 -17.77 22.90
CA PRO A 166 7.82 -17.90 24.19
C PRO A 166 6.59 -18.81 24.08
N LEU A 167 6.35 -19.58 25.13
CA LEU A 167 5.21 -20.49 25.25
C LEU A 167 4.41 -20.17 26.53
N PRO A 168 3.68 -19.04 26.56
CA PRO A 168 2.80 -18.75 27.69
C PRO A 168 1.62 -19.74 27.72
N PRO A 169 0.94 -19.93 28.87
CA PRO A 169 -0.28 -20.74 28.95
C PRO A 169 -1.33 -20.34 27.94
N LEU A 170 -2.16 -21.31 27.51
CA LEU A 170 -3.15 -21.09 26.44
C LEU A 170 -4.17 -19.98 26.76
N GLU A 171 -4.50 -19.81 28.05
CA GLU A 171 -5.39 -18.73 28.51
C GLU A 171 -4.78 -17.35 28.26
N VAL A 172 -3.48 -17.21 28.48
CA VAL A 172 -2.72 -15.98 28.19
C VAL A 172 -2.64 -15.76 26.69
N GLN A 173 -2.34 -16.82 25.92
CA GLN A 173 -2.34 -16.76 24.45
C GLN A 173 -3.70 -16.29 23.92
N SER A 174 -4.80 -16.89 24.40
CA SER A 174 -6.16 -16.57 23.99
C SER A 174 -6.53 -15.11 24.27
N GLU A 175 -6.17 -14.57 25.43
CA GLU A 175 -6.45 -13.18 25.76
C GLU A 175 -5.61 -12.20 24.92
N ILE A 176 -4.35 -12.55 24.62
CA ILE A 176 -3.51 -11.77 23.68
C ILE A 176 -4.12 -11.77 22.28
N VAL A 177 -4.54 -12.93 21.76
CA VAL A 177 -5.24 -13.04 20.48
C VAL A 177 -6.46 -12.14 20.45
N ARG A 178 -7.33 -12.22 21.46
CA ARG A 178 -8.52 -11.37 21.56
C ARG A 178 -8.21 -9.87 21.47
N ILE A 179 -7.12 -9.43 22.11
CA ILE A 179 -6.71 -8.02 22.07
C ILE A 179 -6.17 -7.65 20.70
N LEU A 180 -5.29 -8.47 20.12
CA LEU A 180 -4.63 -8.16 18.85
C LEU A 180 -5.59 -8.29 17.64
N ASP A 181 -6.51 -9.26 17.69
CA ASP A 181 -7.51 -9.43 16.63
C ASP A 181 -8.48 -8.24 16.57
N ASN A 182 -8.88 -7.66 17.70
CA ASN A 182 -9.69 -6.43 17.72
C ASN A 182 -9.01 -5.28 16.95
N PHE A 183 -7.68 -5.14 17.02
CA PHE A 183 -6.97 -4.12 16.25
C PHE A 183 -6.97 -4.42 14.75
N THR A 184 -6.79 -5.69 14.38
CA THR A 184 -6.77 -6.09 12.96
C THR A 184 -8.15 -6.02 12.33
N GLU A 185 -9.20 -6.38 13.05
CA GLU A 185 -10.60 -6.25 12.63
C GLU A 185 -10.97 -4.78 12.39
N LEU A 186 -10.68 -3.89 13.35
CA LEU A 186 -10.94 -2.46 13.20
C LEU A 186 -10.18 -1.87 12.00
N THR A 187 -8.91 -2.25 11.80
CA THR A 187 -8.14 -1.80 10.63
C THR A 187 -8.73 -2.32 9.32
N ALA A 188 -9.24 -3.55 9.29
CA ALA A 188 -9.90 -4.13 8.13
C ALA A 188 -11.23 -3.41 7.82
N GLU A 189 -12.03 -3.09 8.84
CA GLU A 189 -13.28 -2.32 8.70
C GLU A 189 -13.01 -0.93 8.13
N LEU A 190 -12.04 -0.19 8.68
CA LEU A 190 -11.65 1.13 8.17
C LEU A 190 -11.13 1.06 6.72
N THR A 191 -10.40 0.00 6.37
CA THR A 191 -9.91 -0.21 4.99
C THR A 191 -11.07 -0.52 4.02
N ALA A 192 -12.03 -1.30 4.45
CA ALA A 192 -13.24 -1.58 3.68
C ALA A 192 -14.09 -0.31 3.51
N GLU A 193 -14.25 0.50 4.56
CA GLU A 193 -14.92 1.79 4.49
C GLU A 193 -14.20 2.73 3.50
N LEU A 194 -12.88 2.87 3.59
CA LEU A 194 -12.10 3.69 2.66
C LEU A 194 -12.32 3.25 1.21
N THR A 195 -12.35 1.93 0.96
CA THR A 195 -12.60 1.39 -0.37
C THR A 195 -14.01 1.74 -0.86
N ALA A 196 -15.03 1.56 -0.03
CA ALA A 196 -16.41 1.91 -0.35
C ALA A 196 -16.57 3.43 -0.60
N ARG A 197 -15.91 4.28 0.24
CA ARG A 197 -15.92 5.73 0.05
C ARG A 197 -15.24 6.16 -1.24
N ARG A 198 -14.14 5.52 -1.63
CA ARG A 198 -13.49 5.79 -2.92
C ARG A 198 -14.37 5.42 -4.11
N GLN A 199 -15.05 4.28 -4.07
CA GLN A 199 -16.01 3.90 -5.10
C GLN A 199 -17.19 4.89 -5.17
N GLN A 200 -17.69 5.31 -4.02
CA GLN A 200 -18.73 6.36 -3.93
C GLN A 200 -18.25 7.68 -4.50
N TYR A 201 -17.02 8.10 -4.18
CA TYR A 201 -16.40 9.30 -4.75
C TYR A 201 -16.31 9.22 -6.28
N GLU A 202 -15.81 8.12 -6.83
CA GLU A 202 -15.70 7.92 -8.28
C GLU A 202 -17.08 7.99 -8.97
N TYR A 203 -18.09 7.39 -8.35
CA TYR A 203 -19.47 7.44 -8.85
C TYR A 203 -20.01 8.87 -8.88
N TYR A 204 -19.94 9.59 -7.76
CA TYR A 204 -20.43 10.97 -7.69
C TYR A 204 -19.58 11.92 -8.55
N ASN A 205 -18.29 11.75 -8.60
CA ASN A 205 -17.41 12.54 -9.46
C ASN A 205 -17.85 12.43 -10.95
N ASN A 206 -18.14 11.20 -11.40
CA ASN A 206 -18.61 10.99 -12.77
C ASN A 206 -19.97 11.64 -13.06
N ILE A 207 -20.91 11.59 -12.10
CA ILE A 207 -22.25 12.20 -12.27
C ILE A 207 -22.16 13.72 -12.20
N LEU A 208 -21.48 14.27 -11.20
CA LEU A 208 -21.40 15.70 -10.95
C LEU A 208 -20.63 16.45 -12.05
N LEU A 209 -19.71 15.77 -12.73
CA LEU A 209 -18.91 16.32 -13.81
C LEU A 209 -19.44 15.95 -15.22
N SER A 210 -20.61 15.31 -15.30
CA SER A 210 -21.30 15.02 -16.57
C SER A 210 -22.37 16.08 -16.83
N PHE A 211 -22.29 16.77 -17.96
CA PHE A 211 -23.18 17.88 -18.31
C PHE A 211 -23.78 17.67 -19.67
N ASP A 212 -25.10 17.54 -19.76
CA ASP A 212 -25.82 17.40 -21.05
C ASP A 212 -25.91 18.72 -21.85
N ASN A 213 -25.93 19.87 -21.13
CA ASN A 213 -26.19 21.19 -21.72
C ASN A 213 -25.14 22.26 -21.38
N ALA A 214 -23.96 21.90 -20.88
CA ALA A 214 -22.93 22.89 -20.60
C ALA A 214 -22.23 23.36 -21.85
N LYS A 215 -21.81 24.63 -21.85
CA LYS A 215 -20.90 25.12 -22.89
C LYS A 215 -19.53 24.51 -22.70
N TYR A 216 -18.99 23.91 -23.74
CA TYR A 216 -17.61 23.39 -23.74
C TYR A 216 -16.67 24.42 -24.34
N GLN A 217 -15.55 24.67 -23.67
CA GLN A 217 -14.50 25.59 -24.10
C GLN A 217 -13.13 24.94 -23.93
N THR A 218 -12.16 25.38 -24.73
CA THR A 218 -10.78 24.85 -24.63
C THR A 218 -10.06 25.41 -23.40
N LEU A 219 -9.06 24.68 -22.92
CA LEU A 219 -8.19 25.18 -21.83
C LEU A 219 -7.47 26.46 -22.24
N GLU A 220 -7.14 26.64 -23.54
CA GLU A 220 -6.49 27.83 -24.06
C GLU A 220 -7.39 29.06 -24.01
N GLU A 221 -8.68 28.90 -24.27
CA GLU A 221 -9.66 29.98 -24.15
C GLU A 221 -9.84 30.42 -22.69
N LEU A 222 -9.88 29.45 -21.78
CA LEU A 222 -10.27 29.65 -20.38
C LEU A 222 -9.14 30.07 -19.45
N CYS A 223 -7.88 29.68 -19.75
CA CYS A 223 -6.79 29.80 -18.81
C CYS A 223 -5.58 30.53 -19.38
N ASP A 224 -4.88 31.25 -18.50
CA ASP A 224 -3.49 31.63 -18.70
C ASP A 224 -2.64 30.38 -18.51
N ILE A 225 -1.79 30.07 -19.49
CA ILE A 225 -1.05 28.82 -19.57
C ILE A 225 0.44 29.11 -19.45
N VAL A 226 1.10 28.36 -18.57
CA VAL A 226 2.56 28.37 -18.48
C VAL A 226 3.09 26.97 -18.66
N ASP A 227 3.89 26.79 -19.70
CA ASP A 227 4.64 25.57 -19.98
C ASP A 227 6.10 25.79 -19.65
N TYR A 228 6.60 25.11 -18.60
CA TYR A 228 7.97 25.25 -18.12
C TYR A 228 9.00 24.42 -18.90
N ARG A 229 8.65 23.91 -20.09
CA ARG A 229 9.63 23.24 -20.96
C ARG A 229 10.71 24.19 -21.38
N GLY A 230 11.95 23.73 -21.34
CA GLY A 230 13.13 24.52 -21.70
C GLY A 230 14.37 24.06 -20.97
N LYS A 231 15.18 25.01 -20.48
CA LYS A 231 16.40 24.74 -19.75
C LYS A 231 16.09 24.08 -18.40
N THR A 232 16.70 22.93 -18.14
CA THR A 232 16.61 22.28 -16.83
C THR A 232 17.30 23.16 -15.79
N PRO A 233 16.63 23.56 -14.70
CA PRO A 233 17.24 24.40 -13.69
C PRO A 233 18.38 23.65 -12.99
N ARG A 234 19.39 24.39 -12.53
CA ARG A 234 20.48 23.86 -11.70
C ARG A 234 19.92 23.45 -10.33
N LYS A 235 20.08 22.18 -10.00
CA LYS A 235 19.65 21.66 -8.71
C LYS A 235 20.71 21.90 -7.64
N VAL A 236 20.26 22.18 -6.44
CA VAL A 236 21.06 22.38 -5.23
C VAL A 236 20.56 21.48 -4.10
N GLU A 237 21.37 21.32 -3.03
CA GLU A 237 20.97 20.47 -1.90
C GLU A 237 19.85 21.09 -1.03
N LYS A 238 19.81 22.42 -0.96
CA LYS A 238 18.82 23.20 -0.18
C LYS A 238 18.46 24.48 -0.95
N GLY A 239 17.22 24.90 -0.86
CA GLY A 239 16.75 26.12 -1.53
C GLY A 239 15.23 26.11 -1.70
N ILE A 240 14.75 26.68 -2.81
CA ILE A 240 13.33 26.67 -3.17
C ILE A 240 12.97 25.29 -3.71
N PHE A 241 11.91 24.70 -3.21
CA PHE A 241 11.45 23.36 -3.60
C PHE A 241 11.04 23.32 -5.08
N LEU A 242 11.59 22.36 -5.83
CA LEU A 242 11.28 22.18 -7.23
C LEU A 242 10.21 21.08 -7.42
N VAL A 243 8.98 21.48 -7.67
CA VAL A 243 7.88 20.57 -7.98
C VAL A 243 8.09 19.96 -9.36
N THR A 244 8.33 18.68 -9.41
CA THR A 244 8.51 17.88 -10.63
C THR A 244 7.27 17.05 -10.94
N ALA A 245 7.20 16.46 -12.12
CA ALA A 245 6.13 15.52 -12.46
C ALA A 245 6.01 14.34 -11.47
N LYS A 246 7.09 13.98 -10.77
CA LYS A 246 7.09 12.93 -9.74
C LYS A 246 6.35 13.34 -8.47
N ASN A 247 6.29 14.63 -8.18
CA ASN A 247 5.59 15.17 -7.00
C ASN A 247 4.08 15.30 -7.24
N ILE A 248 3.65 15.46 -8.49
CA ILE A 248 2.24 15.65 -8.82
C ILE A 248 1.53 14.30 -8.78
N ARG A 249 0.58 14.17 -7.87
CA ARG A 249 -0.28 13.01 -7.68
C ARG A 249 -1.69 13.32 -8.18
N LYS A 250 -2.60 12.36 -8.07
CA LYS A 250 -4.02 12.57 -8.37
C LYS A 250 -4.66 13.42 -7.27
N GLY A 251 -4.72 14.72 -7.47
CA GLY A 251 -5.39 15.70 -6.61
C GLY A 251 -4.46 16.53 -5.71
N PHE A 252 -3.23 16.14 -5.45
CA PHE A 252 -2.33 16.83 -4.50
C PHE A 252 -0.86 16.80 -4.95
N ILE A 253 -0.04 17.64 -4.29
CA ILE A 253 1.42 17.67 -4.45
C ILE A 253 2.06 16.89 -3.31
N ASP A 254 2.81 15.83 -3.66
CA ASP A 254 3.55 15.00 -2.70
C ASP A 254 4.98 15.55 -2.53
N TYR A 255 5.19 16.35 -1.50
CA TYR A 255 6.47 16.97 -1.21
C TYR A 255 7.54 15.98 -0.69
N ASP A 256 7.15 14.78 -0.29
CA ASP A 256 8.07 13.77 0.22
C ASP A 256 8.64 12.84 -0.87
N LYS A 257 8.01 12.79 -2.04
CA LYS A 257 8.37 11.82 -3.09
C LYS A 257 9.66 12.12 -3.82
N SER A 258 9.94 13.38 -4.10
CA SER A 258 11.15 13.82 -4.80
C SER A 258 11.56 15.16 -4.22
N LYS A 259 12.63 15.18 -3.42
CA LYS A 259 13.14 16.39 -2.75
C LYS A 259 14.24 17.01 -3.60
N GLU A 260 13.81 17.83 -4.56
CA GLU A 260 14.69 18.57 -5.44
C GLU A 260 14.55 20.08 -5.15
N TYR A 261 15.64 20.83 -5.24
CA TYR A 261 15.66 22.27 -4.92
C TYR A 261 16.43 23.04 -5.96
N ILE A 262 16.08 24.33 -6.12
CA ILE A 262 16.86 25.31 -6.90
C ILE A 262 17.38 26.41 -5.99
N SER A 263 18.44 27.11 -6.44
CA SER A 263 18.95 28.31 -5.72
C SER A 263 17.87 29.39 -5.69
N PRO A 264 17.68 30.12 -4.58
CA PRO A 264 16.83 31.31 -4.55
C PRO A 264 17.26 32.36 -5.58
N GLU A 265 18.55 32.47 -5.91
CA GLU A 265 19.08 33.39 -6.89
C GLU A 265 18.65 33.07 -8.32
N ASP A 266 18.40 31.78 -8.62
CA ASP A 266 17.97 31.31 -9.94
C ASP A 266 16.43 31.36 -10.11
N TYR A 267 15.68 31.64 -9.03
CA TYR A 267 14.22 31.50 -8.99
C TYR A 267 13.51 32.35 -10.04
N ASP A 268 13.86 33.64 -10.14
CA ASP A 268 13.25 34.57 -11.08
C ASP A 268 13.54 34.18 -12.54
N GLU A 269 14.77 33.72 -12.83
CA GLU A 269 15.14 33.23 -14.17
C GLU A 269 14.35 31.95 -14.52
N VAL A 270 14.24 31.01 -13.58
CA VAL A 270 13.53 29.74 -13.79
C VAL A 270 12.03 29.98 -13.98
N MET A 271 11.45 30.89 -13.19
CA MET A 271 10.01 31.16 -13.18
C MET A 271 9.60 32.36 -14.05
N HIS A 272 10.48 32.90 -14.88
CA HIS A 272 10.23 34.09 -15.70
C HIS A 272 8.98 34.04 -16.59
N ARG A 273 8.50 32.83 -16.95
CA ARG A 273 7.28 32.62 -17.74
C ARG A 273 6.00 32.80 -16.91
N GLY A 274 6.09 32.79 -15.60
CA GLY A 274 4.97 33.02 -14.70
C GLY A 274 5.13 32.30 -13.37
N PHE A 275 5.05 33.07 -12.29
CA PHE A 275 5.18 32.57 -10.93
C PHE A 275 3.94 31.73 -10.51
N PRO A 276 4.14 30.66 -9.71
CA PRO A 276 3.05 29.92 -9.13
C PRO A 276 2.26 30.80 -8.14
N LYS A 277 0.96 30.57 -8.07
CA LYS A 277 0.06 31.13 -7.06
C LYS A 277 -0.80 30.03 -6.48
N ILE A 278 -1.21 30.20 -5.22
CA ILE A 278 -2.19 29.29 -4.62
C ILE A 278 -3.42 29.22 -5.52
N GLY A 279 -3.90 28.01 -5.75
CA GLY A 279 -5.03 27.75 -6.63
C GLY A 279 -4.68 27.49 -8.10
N ASP A 280 -3.45 27.73 -8.55
CA ASP A 280 -3.03 27.31 -9.89
C ASP A 280 -3.14 25.79 -10.07
N VAL A 281 -3.66 25.34 -11.20
CA VAL A 281 -3.82 23.92 -11.49
C VAL A 281 -2.67 23.42 -12.34
N LEU A 282 -2.01 22.38 -11.87
CA LEU A 282 -0.89 21.73 -12.53
C LEU A 282 -1.33 20.42 -13.17
N ILE A 283 -0.82 20.13 -14.36
CA ILE A 283 -0.99 18.83 -15.01
C ILE A 283 0.35 18.33 -15.56
N THR A 284 0.61 17.05 -15.39
CA THR A 284 1.81 16.42 -15.94
C THR A 284 1.61 15.99 -17.39
N THR A 285 2.61 16.26 -18.24
CA THR A 285 2.55 15.91 -19.66
C THR A 285 3.19 14.58 -19.98
N GLU A 286 4.03 14.05 -19.09
CA GLU A 286 4.81 12.82 -19.31
C GLU A 286 5.33 12.27 -17.98
N ALA A 287 5.41 10.94 -17.87
CA ALA A 287 6.09 10.18 -16.82
C ALA A 287 5.78 10.60 -15.35
N PRO A 288 4.52 10.56 -14.90
CA PRO A 288 3.30 10.10 -15.57
C PRO A 288 2.63 11.19 -16.38
N CYS A 289 1.83 10.82 -17.38
CA CYS A 289 0.98 11.74 -18.12
C CYS A 289 -0.38 11.84 -17.45
N GLY A 290 -0.91 13.07 -17.27
CA GLY A 290 -2.28 13.31 -16.81
C GLY A 290 -2.51 13.38 -15.31
N ASN A 291 -1.46 13.33 -14.46
CA ASN A 291 -1.63 13.67 -13.06
C ASN A 291 -1.92 15.17 -12.90
N VAL A 292 -2.86 15.47 -12.02
CA VAL A 292 -3.32 16.85 -11.76
C VAL A 292 -3.24 17.15 -10.28
N ALA A 293 -2.76 18.34 -9.94
CA ALA A 293 -2.76 18.87 -8.58
C ALA A 293 -3.01 20.37 -8.59
N GLN A 294 -3.33 20.95 -7.44
CA GLN A 294 -3.47 22.38 -7.26
C GLN A 294 -2.33 22.90 -6.39
N ILE A 295 -1.81 24.09 -6.70
CA ILE A 295 -0.78 24.75 -5.89
C ILE A 295 -1.37 25.15 -4.55
N ASP A 296 -0.77 24.69 -3.49
CA ASP A 296 -1.08 24.95 -2.07
C ASP A 296 0.01 25.78 -1.37
N ASN A 297 1.18 25.95 -2.02
CA ASN A 297 2.30 26.72 -1.52
C ASN A 297 2.95 27.51 -2.68
N GLU A 298 3.00 28.83 -2.58
CA GLU A 298 3.59 29.70 -3.62
C GLU A 298 5.12 29.68 -3.63
N ASN A 299 5.74 29.29 -2.52
CA ASN A 299 7.21 29.24 -2.41
C ASN A 299 7.77 27.94 -3.01
N VAL A 300 7.43 27.67 -4.27
CA VAL A 300 7.90 26.54 -5.04
C VAL A 300 8.28 26.97 -6.44
N ALA A 301 9.22 26.25 -7.05
CA ALA A 301 9.49 26.32 -8.48
C ALA A 301 8.85 25.14 -9.21
N LEU A 302 8.53 25.31 -10.48
CA LEU A 302 7.90 24.28 -11.30
C LEU A 302 8.88 23.77 -12.35
N ALA A 303 9.02 22.45 -12.45
CA ALA A 303 9.95 21.79 -13.36
C ALA A 303 9.34 21.55 -14.74
N GLN A 304 10.16 21.08 -15.69
CA GLN A 304 9.73 20.56 -16.97
C GLN A 304 8.70 19.44 -16.83
N ARG A 305 7.88 19.23 -17.88
CA ARG A 305 6.79 18.24 -17.95
C ARG A 305 5.59 18.55 -17.04
N VAL A 306 5.56 19.76 -16.51
CA VAL A 306 4.44 20.31 -15.77
C VAL A 306 3.92 21.53 -16.51
N ILE A 307 2.62 21.56 -16.77
CA ILE A 307 1.93 22.74 -17.32
C ILE A 307 1.03 23.30 -16.24
N LYS A 308 1.06 24.61 -16.09
CA LYS A 308 0.25 25.39 -15.16
C LYS A 308 -0.90 26.06 -15.89
N TYR A 309 -2.11 25.92 -15.36
CA TYR A 309 -3.33 26.60 -15.80
C TYR A 309 -3.86 27.49 -14.69
N ARG A 310 -4.15 28.73 -15.01
CA ARG A 310 -4.81 29.71 -14.15
C ARG A 310 -6.03 30.26 -14.88
N PRO A 311 -7.25 30.18 -14.30
CA PRO A 311 -8.43 30.80 -14.91
C PRO A 311 -8.19 32.28 -15.23
N LYS A 312 -8.59 32.72 -16.43
CA LYS A 312 -8.47 34.12 -16.89
C LYS A 312 -9.50 35.03 -16.24
N THR A 313 -10.63 34.45 -15.87
CA THR A 313 -11.80 35.20 -15.34
C THR A 313 -12.46 34.44 -14.20
N ASP A 314 -13.26 35.12 -13.42
CA ASP A 314 -14.04 34.54 -12.30
C ASP A 314 -15.18 33.60 -12.75
N THR A 315 -15.35 33.40 -14.06
CA THR A 315 -16.34 32.46 -14.60
C THR A 315 -15.92 31.02 -14.51
N LEU A 316 -14.64 30.73 -14.17
CA LEU A 316 -14.10 29.41 -13.94
C LEU A 316 -13.44 29.34 -12.56
N ASN A 317 -14.00 28.54 -11.68
CA ASN A 317 -13.41 28.23 -10.37
C ASN A 317 -12.18 27.30 -10.56
N SER A 318 -11.05 27.64 -9.97
CA SER A 318 -9.80 26.87 -10.14
C SER A 318 -9.86 25.47 -9.50
N THR A 319 -10.59 25.29 -8.41
CA THR A 319 -10.79 23.98 -7.78
C THR A 319 -11.75 23.11 -8.62
N PHE A 320 -12.76 23.72 -9.21
CA PHE A 320 -13.59 23.03 -10.20
C PHE A 320 -12.76 22.56 -11.40
N LEU A 321 -11.87 23.42 -11.92
CA LEU A 321 -10.94 23.04 -12.97
C LEU A 321 -10.10 21.82 -12.57
N LYS A 322 -9.54 21.80 -11.35
CA LYS A 322 -8.81 20.63 -10.79
C LYS A 322 -9.66 19.36 -10.92
N TYR A 323 -10.90 19.40 -10.45
CA TYR A 323 -11.78 18.23 -10.46
C TYR A 323 -12.17 17.79 -11.88
N VAL A 324 -12.46 18.72 -12.78
CA VAL A 324 -12.74 18.40 -14.18
C VAL A 324 -11.55 17.73 -14.83
N LEU A 325 -10.33 18.24 -14.62
CA LEU A 325 -9.12 17.63 -15.19
C LEU A 325 -8.79 16.25 -14.59
N LEU A 326 -9.20 15.97 -13.34
CA LEU A 326 -9.12 14.65 -12.71
C LEU A 326 -10.24 13.71 -13.18
N GLY A 327 -11.35 14.28 -13.67
CA GLY A 327 -12.55 13.55 -14.05
C GLY A 327 -12.33 12.61 -15.23
N LYS A 328 -13.08 11.49 -15.23
CA LYS A 328 -12.96 10.43 -16.24
C LYS A 328 -13.07 10.93 -17.67
N GLU A 329 -14.05 11.81 -17.97
CA GLU A 329 -14.26 12.33 -19.32
C GLU A 329 -13.03 13.05 -19.88
N PHE A 330 -12.42 13.93 -19.06
CA PHE A 330 -11.21 14.65 -19.47
C PHE A 330 -10.01 13.72 -19.60
N GLN A 331 -9.83 12.79 -18.65
CA GLN A 331 -8.74 11.82 -18.68
C GLN A 331 -8.83 10.89 -19.89
N ASP A 332 -10.04 10.47 -20.29
CA ASP A 332 -10.26 9.69 -21.51
C ASP A 332 -9.92 10.51 -22.78
N LYS A 333 -10.27 11.80 -22.83
CA LYS A 333 -9.86 12.72 -23.91
C LYS A 333 -8.34 12.86 -23.98
N LEU A 334 -7.70 13.05 -22.84
CA LEU A 334 -6.25 13.18 -22.72
C LEU A 334 -5.53 11.90 -23.15
N GLU A 335 -6.01 10.74 -22.74
CA GLU A 335 -5.42 9.46 -23.11
C GLU A 335 -5.50 9.20 -24.63
N ARG A 336 -6.61 9.55 -25.30
CA ARG A 336 -6.75 9.46 -26.76
C ARG A 336 -5.84 10.44 -27.49
N ALA A 337 -5.57 11.62 -26.91
CA ALA A 337 -4.69 12.64 -27.49
C ALA A 337 -3.21 12.37 -27.25
N ALA A 338 -2.87 11.59 -26.21
CA ALA A 338 -1.51 11.21 -25.84
C ALA A 338 -0.89 10.28 -26.89
N THR A 339 0.42 10.35 -27.03
CA THR A 339 1.21 9.54 -27.96
C THR A 339 2.39 8.92 -27.23
N GLY A 340 2.92 7.83 -27.76
CA GLY A 340 4.06 7.09 -27.19
C GLY A 340 3.72 5.62 -26.95
N GLY A 341 4.76 4.78 -26.91
CA GLY A 341 4.66 3.34 -26.65
C GLY A 341 4.70 3.06 -25.15
N THR A 342 5.90 2.75 -24.63
CA THR A 342 6.11 2.40 -23.22
C THR A 342 5.88 3.59 -22.27
N VAL A 343 6.20 4.81 -22.71
CA VAL A 343 5.94 6.05 -21.97
C VAL A 343 4.97 6.92 -22.78
N LYS A 344 3.75 7.06 -22.27
CA LYS A 344 2.75 7.97 -22.86
C LYS A 344 3.08 9.41 -22.49
N GLY A 345 2.87 10.32 -23.45
CA GLY A 345 3.02 11.76 -23.24
C GLY A 345 2.09 12.57 -24.15
N ILE A 346 1.78 13.81 -23.78
CA ILE A 346 0.98 14.72 -24.56
C ILE A 346 1.75 16.00 -24.90
N LYS A 347 1.63 16.45 -26.13
CA LYS A 347 2.17 17.77 -26.51
C LYS A 347 1.27 18.87 -25.93
N GLY A 348 1.90 19.94 -25.37
CA GLY A 348 1.15 21.07 -24.79
C GLY A 348 0.12 21.66 -25.76
N SER A 349 0.48 21.84 -27.05
CA SER A 349 -0.46 22.34 -28.07
C SER A 349 -1.71 21.49 -28.24
N LYS A 350 -1.62 20.17 -28.07
CA LYS A 350 -2.79 19.28 -28.08
C LYS A 350 -3.58 19.37 -26.77
N LEU A 351 -2.86 19.44 -25.65
CA LEU A 351 -3.49 19.52 -24.32
C LEU A 351 -4.31 20.81 -24.19
N HIS A 352 -3.80 21.94 -24.68
CA HIS A 352 -4.47 23.24 -24.61
C HIS A 352 -5.80 23.27 -25.37
N GLN A 353 -5.92 22.45 -26.41
CA GLN A 353 -7.15 22.33 -27.25
C GLN A 353 -8.20 21.37 -26.68
N LEU A 354 -7.87 20.63 -25.58
CA LEU A 354 -8.88 19.81 -24.94
C LEU A 354 -9.95 20.70 -24.29
N THR A 355 -11.20 20.30 -24.51
CA THR A 355 -12.35 21.04 -24.02
C THR A 355 -12.86 20.53 -22.69
N ILE A 356 -13.30 21.45 -21.85
CA ILE A 356 -13.96 21.18 -20.57
C ILE A 356 -15.34 21.83 -20.52
N PRO A 357 -16.28 21.28 -19.74
CA PRO A 357 -17.57 21.92 -19.49
C PRO A 357 -17.41 23.14 -18.57
N VAL A 358 -18.17 24.21 -18.86
CA VAL A 358 -18.19 25.43 -18.05
C VAL A 358 -19.65 25.73 -17.67
N PRO A 359 -20.19 25.11 -16.62
CA PRO A 359 -21.50 25.46 -16.06
C PRO A 359 -21.46 26.81 -15.35
N SER A 360 -22.58 27.26 -14.80
CA SER A 360 -22.61 28.52 -14.02
C SER A 360 -21.67 28.44 -12.80
N ILE A 361 -21.20 29.59 -12.33
CA ILE A 361 -20.25 29.63 -11.20
C ILE A 361 -20.86 29.03 -9.92
N GLU A 362 -22.14 29.23 -9.70
CA GLU A 362 -22.88 28.68 -8.57
C GLU A 362 -22.90 27.14 -8.62
N GLU A 363 -23.06 26.57 -9.81
CA GLU A 363 -23.03 25.13 -9.98
C GLU A 363 -21.61 24.57 -9.80
N GLN A 364 -20.57 25.29 -10.28
CA GLN A 364 -19.18 24.92 -10.04
C GLN A 364 -18.88 24.90 -8.53
N GLU A 365 -19.28 25.94 -7.78
CA GLU A 365 -19.09 26.03 -6.33
C GLU A 365 -19.84 24.93 -5.58
N ARG A 366 -21.07 24.61 -5.99
CA ARG A 366 -21.85 23.50 -5.43
C ARG A 366 -21.12 22.17 -5.61
N ILE A 367 -20.58 21.89 -6.80
CA ILE A 367 -19.84 20.68 -7.11
C ILE A 367 -18.55 20.61 -6.30
N VAL A 368 -17.79 21.70 -6.24
CA VAL A 368 -16.56 21.80 -5.45
C VAL A 368 -16.84 21.48 -3.98
N ALA A 369 -17.88 22.10 -3.39
CA ALA A 369 -18.22 21.87 -1.98
C ALA A 369 -18.55 20.39 -1.67
N ILE A 370 -19.12 19.67 -2.63
CA ILE A 370 -19.39 18.23 -2.47
C ILE A 370 -18.10 17.42 -2.60
N LEU A 371 -17.32 17.66 -3.67
CA LEU A 371 -16.12 16.88 -3.96
C LEU A 371 -14.99 17.12 -2.93
N ASP A 372 -14.84 18.34 -2.41
CA ASP A 372 -13.88 18.66 -1.35
C ASP A 372 -14.15 17.87 -0.06
N ARG A 373 -15.44 17.66 0.30
CA ARG A 373 -15.79 16.83 1.46
C ARG A 373 -15.38 15.38 1.29
N PHE A 374 -15.57 14.84 0.07
CA PHE A 374 -15.12 13.48 -0.23
C PHE A 374 -13.60 13.39 -0.25
N ASP A 375 -12.93 14.38 -0.86
CA ASP A 375 -11.47 14.41 -0.98
C ASP A 375 -10.80 14.45 0.40
N ALA A 376 -11.26 15.35 1.28
CA ALA A 376 -10.79 15.43 2.66
C ALA A 376 -10.96 14.11 3.43
N HIS A 377 -12.08 13.39 3.23
CA HIS A 377 -12.32 12.15 3.97
C HIS A 377 -11.54 10.95 3.41
N CYS A 378 -11.38 10.88 2.08
CA CYS A 378 -10.81 9.71 1.41
C CYS A 378 -9.30 9.81 1.12
N ASN A 379 -8.78 11.02 0.96
CA ASN A 379 -7.42 11.23 0.46
C ASN A 379 -6.53 12.05 1.40
N ASP A 380 -7.10 12.69 2.43
CA ASP A 380 -6.29 13.40 3.42
C ASP A 380 -5.48 12.39 4.25
N ILE A 381 -4.16 12.36 3.99
CA ILE A 381 -3.21 11.49 4.70
C ILE A 381 -2.87 12.00 6.11
N SER A 382 -3.32 13.20 6.46
CA SER A 382 -3.05 13.81 7.78
C SER A 382 -4.24 13.72 8.75
N ALA A 383 -5.47 13.72 8.24
CA ALA A 383 -6.68 13.76 9.06
C ALA A 383 -7.81 12.82 8.59
N GLY A 384 -7.74 12.26 7.36
CA GLY A 384 -8.77 11.38 6.81
C GLY A 384 -8.63 9.92 7.25
N LEU A 385 -9.45 9.05 6.65
CA LEU A 385 -9.39 7.59 6.87
C LEU A 385 -8.00 6.98 6.67
N PRO A 386 -7.18 7.42 5.69
CA PRO A 386 -5.82 6.90 5.55
C PRO A 386 -4.95 7.16 6.79
N ALA A 387 -5.05 8.36 7.40
CA ALA A 387 -4.32 8.69 8.62
C ALA A 387 -4.76 7.82 9.80
N GLU A 388 -6.05 7.56 9.94
CA GLU A 388 -6.56 6.70 11.00
C GLU A 388 -6.10 5.26 10.82
N ILE A 389 -6.14 4.72 9.59
CA ILE A 389 -5.64 3.37 9.27
C ILE A 389 -4.16 3.25 9.64
N GLU A 390 -3.33 4.22 9.27
CA GLU A 390 -1.89 4.23 9.62
C GLU A 390 -1.67 4.31 11.14
N ALA A 391 -2.43 5.15 11.83
CA ALA A 391 -2.35 5.25 13.29
C ALA A 391 -2.73 3.94 13.97
N ARG A 392 -3.80 3.25 13.50
CA ARG A 392 -4.22 1.94 14.02
C ARG A 392 -3.20 0.87 13.73
N GLN A 393 -2.57 0.88 12.54
CA GLN A 393 -1.49 -0.04 12.21
C GLN A 393 -0.29 0.12 13.16
N LYS A 394 0.16 1.35 13.39
CA LYS A 394 1.25 1.64 14.35
C LYS A 394 0.87 1.22 15.78
N GLN A 395 -0.38 1.44 16.17
CA GLN A 395 -0.88 1.03 17.47
C GLN A 395 -0.90 -0.50 17.61
N TYR A 396 -1.35 -1.22 16.60
CA TYR A 396 -1.28 -2.68 16.54
C TYR A 396 0.16 -3.18 16.69
N GLU A 397 1.10 -2.64 15.92
CA GLU A 397 2.51 -3.05 15.97
C GLU A 397 3.13 -2.85 17.36
N TYR A 398 2.87 -1.69 17.97
CA TYR A 398 3.32 -1.39 19.33
C TYR A 398 2.76 -2.40 20.35
N TYR A 399 1.44 -2.63 20.33
CA TYR A 399 0.82 -3.56 21.28
C TYR A 399 1.20 -5.00 21.00
N ARG A 400 1.31 -5.42 19.74
CA ARG A 400 1.80 -6.75 19.38
C ARG A 400 3.17 -7.02 20.01
N ASP A 401 4.12 -6.14 19.82
CA ASP A 401 5.47 -6.34 20.34
C ASP A 401 5.51 -6.28 21.87
N LYS A 402 4.74 -5.40 22.48
CA LYS A 402 4.61 -5.31 23.94
C LYS A 402 3.97 -6.56 24.57
N LEU A 403 2.89 -7.07 23.98
CA LEU A 403 2.12 -8.20 24.52
C LEU A 403 2.78 -9.55 24.26
N LEU A 404 3.68 -9.64 23.29
CA LEU A 404 4.41 -10.85 22.94
C LEU A 404 5.84 -10.90 23.54
N THR A 405 6.16 -9.95 24.42
CA THR A 405 7.41 -9.93 25.17
C THR A 405 7.16 -10.38 26.61
N PHE A 406 7.77 -11.47 27.01
CA PHE A 406 7.61 -12.04 28.33
C PHE A 406 8.95 -12.09 29.07
N LYS A 407 8.89 -12.09 30.42
CA LYS A 407 10.05 -12.43 31.23
C LYS A 407 10.33 -13.93 31.06
N PRO A 408 11.54 -14.36 30.70
CA PRO A 408 11.86 -15.79 30.67
C PRO A 408 11.86 -16.39 32.08
N LEU A 409 11.55 -17.70 32.12
CA LEU A 409 11.79 -18.47 33.35
C LEU A 409 13.30 -18.46 33.71
N PRO A 410 13.66 -18.45 34.99
CA PRO A 410 15.05 -18.47 35.42
C PRO A 410 15.79 -19.73 34.99
#